data_ca0fcdb31194aab8c340718c12d9e719
#
_entry.id   ca0fcdb31194aab8c340718c12d9e719
#
_cell.length_a   1.000
_cell.length_b   1.000
_cell.length_c   1.000
_cell.angle_alpha   90.00
_cell.angle_beta   90.00
_cell.angle_gamma   90.00
#
_symmetry.space_group_name_H-M   'P 1'
#
loop_
_entity.id
_entity.type
_entity.pdbx_description
1 polymer ?
#
loop_
_entity_poly.entity_id
_entity_poly.type
_entity_poly.pdbx_seq_one_letter_code
_entity_poly.pdbx_strand_id
1 'polypeptide(L)'
;MQIGSGTNTYEWQDSWASIPESESARDGWAHHGVTVTESGQIITYHPGDPTMMVFDPDGTLVRTFPVELSDAHGITLVNEGGQELLWIADNGRKRLPGLGYDYPGGETKGQVLKMDLQGNILARLTRPHLDVYREGMYSPTWVAINEESY
;
A
#
# COMPACT_ATOMS: atom_id res chain seq x y z
N MET A 1 0.30 -14.01 22.19
CA MET A 1 1.72 -14.21 22.63
C MET A 1 2.29 -12.85 23.01
N GLN A 2 2.99 -12.75 24.15
CA GLN A 2 3.61 -11.49 24.56
C GLN A 2 5.01 -11.35 23.93
N ILE A 3 5.32 -10.19 23.35
CA ILE A 3 6.60 -9.85 22.73
C ILE A 3 7.12 -8.53 23.31
N GLY A 4 8.44 -8.26 23.20
CA GLY A 4 9.07 -7.04 23.68
C GLY A 4 10.12 -7.31 24.74
N SER A 5 10.66 -6.24 25.34
CA SER A 5 11.67 -6.33 26.42
C SER A 5 11.51 -5.19 27.43
N GLY A 6 11.89 -5.45 28.67
CA GLY A 6 11.78 -4.47 29.77
C GLY A 6 10.35 -4.04 30.00
N THR A 7 10.11 -2.73 30.02
CA THR A 7 8.78 -2.14 30.20
C THR A 7 7.95 -2.05 28.92
N ASN A 8 8.58 -2.30 27.76
CA ASN A 8 7.94 -2.22 26.45
C ASN A 8 7.51 -3.62 26.01
N THR A 9 6.34 -4.05 26.46
CA THR A 9 5.76 -5.36 26.13
C THR A 9 4.45 -5.15 25.37
N TYR A 10 4.23 -6.02 24.38
CA TYR A 10 3.08 -5.97 23.49
C TYR A 10 2.43 -7.36 23.44
N GLU A 11 1.16 -7.40 23.18
CA GLU A 11 0.45 -8.63 22.87
C GLU A 11 0.43 -8.84 21.36
N TRP A 12 1.00 -9.94 20.90
CA TRP A 12 0.92 -10.36 19.49
C TRP A 12 -0.41 -11.08 19.26
N GLN A 13 -1.19 -10.57 18.32
CA GLN A 13 -2.46 -11.17 17.88
C GLN A 13 -2.29 -11.73 16.47
N ASP A 14 -2.29 -13.06 16.36
CA ASP A 14 -2.32 -13.73 15.06
C ASP A 14 -3.70 -13.57 14.42
N SER A 15 -3.72 -13.45 13.08
CA SER A 15 -4.96 -13.39 12.30
C SER A 15 -5.92 -12.29 12.79
N TRP A 16 -5.36 -11.14 13.18
CA TRP A 16 -6.13 -10.00 13.62
C TRP A 16 -7.10 -9.50 12.54
N ALA A 17 -6.65 -9.39 11.27
CA ALA A 17 -7.47 -8.89 10.17
C ALA A 17 -8.27 -10.02 9.51
N SER A 18 -9.55 -9.78 9.27
CA SER A 18 -10.43 -10.65 8.48
C SER A 18 -10.18 -10.43 6.98
N ILE A 19 -9.05 -10.95 6.46
CA ILE A 19 -8.67 -10.84 5.06
C ILE A 19 -9.56 -11.75 4.21
N PRO A 20 -10.15 -11.25 3.10
CA PRO A 20 -10.92 -12.10 2.19
C PRO A 20 -10.09 -13.28 1.67
N GLU A 21 -10.71 -14.46 1.60
CA GLU A 21 -10.05 -15.63 1.04
C GLU A 21 -9.76 -15.40 -0.46
N SER A 22 -8.49 -15.45 -0.81
CA SER A 22 -8.01 -15.43 -2.19
C SER A 22 -6.76 -16.29 -2.31
N GLU A 23 -6.38 -16.65 -3.52
CA GLU A 23 -5.15 -17.39 -3.76
C GLU A 23 -3.94 -16.64 -3.23
N SER A 24 -3.85 -15.34 -3.48
CA SER A 24 -2.73 -14.52 -3.02
C SER A 24 -2.71 -14.34 -1.50
N ALA A 25 -3.86 -14.31 -0.82
CA ALA A 25 -3.91 -14.28 0.64
C ALA A 25 -3.39 -15.58 1.24
N ARG A 26 -3.71 -16.72 0.64
CA ARG A 26 -3.21 -18.04 1.08
C ARG A 26 -1.71 -18.18 0.85
N ASP A 27 -1.19 -17.64 -0.23
CA ASP A 27 0.22 -17.78 -0.62
C ASP A 27 1.15 -16.76 0.07
N GLY A 28 0.63 -15.91 0.93
CA GLY A 28 1.43 -14.98 1.73
C GLY A 28 2.15 -13.89 0.94
N TRP A 29 1.53 -13.38 -0.08
CA TRP A 29 2.14 -12.50 -1.11
C TRP A 29 2.20 -11.01 -0.77
N ALA A 30 1.77 -10.61 0.41
CA ALA A 30 1.67 -9.20 0.79
C ALA A 30 2.89 -8.75 1.58
N HIS A 31 3.51 -7.65 1.14
CA HIS A 31 4.40 -6.81 1.95
C HIS A 31 4.14 -5.34 1.61
N HIS A 32 2.87 -4.96 1.78
CA HIS A 32 2.38 -3.64 1.42
C HIS A 32 2.41 -2.69 2.61
N GLY A 33 2.37 -1.40 2.31
CA GLY A 33 2.21 -0.38 3.32
C GLY A 33 0.89 -0.52 4.08
N VAL A 34 0.88 0.01 5.28
CA VAL A 34 -0.29 0.15 6.13
C VAL A 34 -0.32 1.56 6.71
N THR A 35 -1.51 2.14 6.82
CA THR A 35 -1.70 3.41 7.48
C THR A 35 -2.94 3.39 8.36
N VAL A 36 -3.03 4.34 9.30
CA VAL A 36 -4.15 4.47 10.23
C VAL A 36 -4.74 5.86 10.06
N THR A 37 -6.05 5.93 9.84
CA THR A 37 -6.78 7.19 9.73
C THR A 37 -6.96 7.85 11.11
N GLU A 38 -7.35 9.11 11.12
CA GLU A 38 -7.67 9.84 12.36
C GLU A 38 -8.84 9.19 13.12
N SER A 39 -9.78 8.55 12.39
CA SER A 39 -10.87 7.78 13.00
C SER A 39 -10.43 6.42 13.56
N GLY A 40 -9.17 6.02 13.37
CA GLY A 40 -8.61 4.75 13.84
C GLY A 40 -8.78 3.58 12.85
N GLN A 41 -9.34 3.79 11.66
CA GLN A 41 -9.43 2.75 10.65
C GLN A 41 -8.05 2.44 10.05
N ILE A 42 -7.81 1.17 9.79
CA ILE A 42 -6.56 0.68 9.22
C ILE A 42 -6.75 0.44 7.73
N ILE A 43 -5.88 1.02 6.92
CA ILE A 43 -5.92 0.92 5.46
C ILE A 43 -4.67 0.21 4.96
N THR A 44 -4.86 -0.79 4.12
CA THR A 44 -3.80 -1.52 3.43
C THR A 44 -4.25 -1.95 2.03
N TYR A 45 -3.40 -2.67 1.31
CA TYR A 45 -3.63 -3.09 -0.07
C TYR A 45 -3.52 -4.60 -0.20
N HIS A 46 -4.33 -5.18 -1.09
CA HIS A 46 -4.29 -6.59 -1.45
C HIS A 46 -3.94 -6.76 -2.94
N PRO A 47 -2.81 -7.40 -3.28
CA PRO A 47 -2.32 -7.45 -4.66
C PRO A 47 -3.01 -8.50 -5.53
N GLY A 48 -3.60 -9.52 -4.96
CA GLY A 48 -4.26 -10.60 -5.69
C GLY A 48 -5.47 -10.12 -6.46
N ASP A 49 -6.32 -9.42 -5.74
CA ASP A 49 -7.44 -8.65 -6.31
C ASP A 49 -7.09 -7.19 -6.06
N PRO A 50 -6.48 -6.46 -7.03
CA PRO A 50 -5.92 -5.13 -6.78
C PRO A 50 -6.95 -4.21 -6.11
N THR A 51 -6.91 -4.15 -4.81
CA THR A 51 -7.92 -3.50 -3.99
C THR A 51 -7.32 -2.90 -2.72
N MET A 52 -7.82 -1.75 -2.32
CA MET A 52 -7.60 -1.24 -0.98
C MET A 52 -8.57 -1.93 -0.03
N MET A 53 -8.09 -2.26 1.15
CA MET A 53 -8.89 -2.82 2.24
C MET A 53 -8.89 -1.85 3.41
N VAL A 54 -10.05 -1.65 3.99
CA VAL A 54 -10.24 -0.80 5.18
C VAL A 54 -10.81 -1.67 6.31
N PHE A 55 -10.13 -1.66 7.43
CA PHE A 55 -10.51 -2.41 8.63
C PHE A 55 -10.82 -1.47 9.78
N ASP A 56 -11.73 -1.88 10.64
CA ASP A 56 -11.87 -1.29 11.96
C ASP A 56 -10.73 -1.76 12.90
N PRO A 57 -10.51 -1.08 14.04
CA PRO A 57 -9.43 -1.42 14.97
C PRO A 57 -9.48 -2.85 15.52
N ASP A 58 -10.62 -3.51 15.48
CA ASP A 58 -10.79 -4.91 15.88
C ASP A 58 -10.45 -5.94 14.78
N GLY A 59 -10.04 -5.47 13.59
CA GLY A 59 -9.70 -6.32 12.45
C GLY A 59 -10.88 -6.70 11.55
N THR A 60 -12.08 -6.18 11.84
CA THR A 60 -13.26 -6.39 10.97
C THR A 60 -13.08 -5.63 9.66
N LEU A 61 -13.23 -6.33 8.53
CA LEU A 61 -13.21 -5.70 7.21
C LEU A 61 -14.47 -4.84 7.02
N VAL A 62 -14.28 -3.53 6.90
CA VAL A 62 -15.36 -2.55 6.72
C VAL A 62 -15.76 -2.44 5.26
N ARG A 63 -14.74 -2.30 4.38
CA ARG A 63 -14.96 -2.17 2.93
C ARG A 63 -13.70 -2.45 2.16
N THR A 64 -13.90 -2.71 0.88
CA THR A 64 -12.84 -2.75 -0.14
C THR A 64 -13.21 -1.82 -1.29
N PHE A 65 -12.21 -1.35 -2.03
CA PHE A 65 -12.44 -0.64 -3.28
C PHE A 65 -11.29 -0.92 -4.26
N PRO A 66 -11.61 -1.13 -5.55
CA PRO A 66 -10.61 -1.43 -6.56
C PRO A 66 -9.70 -0.23 -6.82
N VAL A 67 -8.45 -0.48 -7.16
CA VAL A 67 -7.47 0.55 -7.52
C VAL A 67 -6.62 0.10 -8.71
N GLU A 68 -6.17 1.07 -9.52
CA GLU A 68 -5.29 0.82 -10.66
C GLU A 68 -3.82 0.81 -10.23
N LEU A 69 -3.46 -0.14 -9.38
CA LEU A 69 -2.10 -0.34 -8.88
C LEU A 69 -1.59 -1.74 -9.21
N SER A 70 -0.30 -1.87 -9.45
CA SER A 70 0.37 -3.16 -9.60
C SER A 70 0.78 -3.73 -8.25
N ASP A 71 1.39 -2.88 -7.40
CA ASP A 71 1.92 -3.26 -6.10
C ASP A 71 2.09 -2.01 -5.22
N ALA A 72 1.13 -1.73 -4.35
CA ALA A 72 1.15 -0.58 -3.43
C ALA A 72 2.17 -0.82 -2.31
N HIS A 73 3.43 -0.46 -2.57
CA HIS A 73 4.52 -0.73 -1.66
C HIS A 73 4.51 0.20 -0.44
N GLY A 74 4.41 1.50 -0.64
CA GLY A 74 4.32 2.49 0.43
C GLY A 74 2.98 3.23 0.42
N ILE A 75 2.37 3.38 1.59
CA ILE A 75 1.12 4.11 1.78
C ILE A 75 1.35 5.17 2.85
N THR A 76 1.19 6.45 2.49
CA THR A 76 1.33 7.59 3.39
C THR A 76 0.00 8.31 3.48
N LEU A 77 -0.53 8.45 4.70
CA LEU A 77 -1.71 9.28 4.97
C LEU A 77 -1.27 10.69 5.29
N VAL A 78 -1.95 11.67 4.71
CA VAL A 78 -1.76 13.09 5.01
C VAL A 78 -3.11 13.75 5.24
N ASN A 79 -3.11 14.84 6.00
CA ASN A 79 -4.28 15.71 6.14
C ASN A 79 -4.02 17.00 5.36
N GLU A 80 -4.76 17.22 4.28
CA GLU A 80 -4.69 18.44 3.48
C GLU A 80 -6.00 19.21 3.58
N GLY A 81 -5.94 20.39 4.16
CA GLY A 81 -7.12 21.24 4.31
C GLY A 81 -8.27 20.63 5.10
N GLY A 82 -7.97 19.74 6.04
CA GLY A 82 -8.96 19.02 6.86
C GLY A 82 -9.51 17.76 6.19
N GLN A 83 -8.93 17.31 5.07
CA GLN A 83 -9.27 16.08 4.38
C GLN A 83 -8.11 15.08 4.44
N GLU A 84 -8.38 13.86 4.89
CA GLU A 84 -7.42 12.77 4.85
C GLU A 84 -7.27 12.23 3.44
N LEU A 85 -6.03 12.17 2.96
CA LEU A 85 -5.67 11.72 1.62
C LEU A 85 -4.57 10.67 1.70
N LEU A 86 -4.56 9.76 0.74
CA LEU A 86 -3.54 8.73 0.59
C LEU A 86 -2.58 9.09 -0.53
N TRP A 87 -1.29 9.05 -0.23
CA TRP A 87 -0.23 8.99 -1.22
C TRP A 87 0.32 7.58 -1.27
N ILE A 88 0.30 6.96 -2.44
CA ILE A 88 0.66 5.55 -2.61
C ILE A 88 1.78 5.42 -3.65
N ALA A 89 2.87 4.81 -3.24
CA ALA A 89 3.96 4.43 -4.13
C ALA A 89 3.70 3.03 -4.70
N ASP A 90 3.42 2.96 -6.00
CA ASP A 90 3.28 1.74 -6.77
C ASP A 90 4.61 1.43 -7.47
N ASN A 91 5.29 0.37 -7.08
CA ASN A 91 6.57 0.01 -7.69
C ASN A 91 6.44 -0.51 -9.13
N GLY A 92 5.22 -0.74 -9.61
CA GLY A 92 4.92 -1.16 -10.97
C GLY A 92 5.26 -2.63 -11.27
N ARG A 93 5.60 -3.40 -10.25
CA ARG A 93 5.98 -4.81 -10.38
C ARG A 93 5.12 -5.66 -9.47
N LYS A 94 4.38 -6.60 -10.06
CA LYS A 94 3.60 -7.57 -9.30
C LYS A 94 4.43 -8.83 -9.06
N ARG A 95 4.58 -9.22 -7.80
CA ARG A 95 5.12 -10.54 -7.47
C ARG A 95 4.13 -11.61 -7.88
N LEU A 96 4.59 -12.60 -8.63
CA LEU A 96 3.76 -13.70 -9.13
C LEU A 96 4.09 -15.01 -8.40
N PRO A 97 3.11 -15.91 -8.19
CA PRO A 97 3.32 -17.21 -7.56
C PRO A 97 4.43 -18.01 -8.27
N GLY A 98 5.29 -18.65 -7.49
CA GLY A 98 6.33 -19.53 -8.02
C GLY A 98 7.53 -18.85 -8.67
N LEU A 99 7.50 -17.53 -8.90
CA LEU A 99 8.62 -16.80 -9.51
C LEU A 99 9.57 -16.14 -8.48
N GLY A 100 9.26 -16.24 -7.20
CA GLY A 100 10.08 -15.62 -6.16
C GLY A 100 10.20 -14.11 -6.35
N TYR A 101 11.43 -13.61 -6.48
CA TYR A 101 11.74 -12.23 -6.82
C TYR A 101 12.18 -12.04 -8.27
N ASP A 102 12.11 -13.10 -9.08
CA ASP A 102 12.39 -13.02 -10.51
C ASP A 102 11.18 -12.41 -11.21
N TYR A 103 11.27 -11.10 -11.47
CA TYR A 103 10.24 -10.40 -12.22
C TYR A 103 10.44 -10.67 -13.71
N PRO A 104 9.36 -10.97 -14.46
CA PRO A 104 9.47 -11.03 -15.92
C PRO A 104 10.02 -9.69 -16.42
N GLY A 105 10.99 -9.76 -17.33
CA GLY A 105 11.59 -8.58 -17.95
C GLY A 105 10.52 -7.71 -18.60
N GLY A 106 10.72 -6.43 -18.62
CA GLY A 106 9.79 -5.47 -19.22
C GLY A 106 9.81 -4.11 -18.53
N GLU A 107 9.08 -3.17 -19.12
CA GLU A 107 8.94 -1.83 -18.57
C GLU A 107 8.10 -1.88 -17.27
N THR A 108 8.62 -1.28 -16.20
CA THR A 108 7.84 -1.11 -14.97
C THR A 108 6.81 0.00 -15.15
N LYS A 109 5.62 -0.22 -14.64
CA LYS A 109 4.54 0.79 -14.59
C LYS A 109 4.54 1.54 -13.26
N GLY A 110 5.72 1.79 -12.71
CA GLY A 110 5.88 2.51 -11.45
C GLY A 110 5.25 3.89 -11.50
N GLN A 111 4.55 4.25 -10.44
CA GLN A 111 3.82 5.50 -10.31
C GLN A 111 3.65 5.89 -8.83
N VAL A 112 3.30 7.13 -8.59
CA VAL A 112 2.80 7.58 -7.29
C VAL A 112 1.39 8.13 -7.50
N LEU A 113 0.44 7.65 -6.73
CA LEU A 113 -0.95 8.13 -6.75
C LEU A 113 -1.25 8.94 -5.51
N LYS A 114 -2.02 10.01 -5.71
CA LYS A 114 -2.77 10.69 -4.64
C LYS A 114 -4.24 10.36 -4.81
N MET A 115 -4.90 9.94 -3.74
CA MET A 115 -6.34 9.64 -3.77
C MET A 115 -7.02 10.01 -2.46
N ASP A 116 -8.32 10.16 -2.51
CA ASP A 116 -9.14 10.28 -1.31
C ASP A 116 -9.40 8.90 -0.68
N LEU A 117 -10.00 8.89 0.50
CA LEU A 117 -10.34 7.64 1.18
C LEU A 117 -11.47 6.86 0.48
N GLN A 118 -12.14 7.43 -0.51
CA GLN A 118 -13.17 6.78 -1.33
C GLN A 118 -12.59 6.07 -2.55
N GLY A 119 -11.30 6.29 -2.85
CA GLY A 119 -10.60 5.70 -3.99
C GLY A 119 -10.59 6.59 -5.24
N ASN A 120 -11.07 7.84 -5.15
CA ASN A 120 -10.99 8.79 -6.27
C ASN A 120 -9.55 9.27 -6.42
N ILE A 121 -8.98 9.09 -7.61
CA ILE A 121 -7.61 9.53 -7.92
C ILE A 121 -7.62 11.04 -8.14
N LEU A 122 -6.84 11.76 -7.33
CA LEU A 122 -6.70 13.22 -7.37
C LEU A 122 -5.46 13.65 -8.15
N ALA A 123 -4.39 12.84 -8.10
CA ALA A 123 -3.17 13.09 -8.87
C ALA A 123 -2.46 11.78 -9.19
N ARG A 124 -1.70 11.79 -10.29
CA ARG A 124 -0.84 10.68 -10.73
C ARG A 124 0.51 11.22 -11.16
N LEU A 125 1.57 10.75 -10.51
CA LEU A 125 2.94 11.05 -10.88
C LEU A 125 3.53 9.80 -11.53
N THR A 126 3.86 9.89 -12.80
CA THR A 126 4.50 8.82 -13.56
C THR A 126 6.01 9.01 -13.59
N ARG A 127 6.72 8.10 -14.24
CA ARG A 127 8.17 8.17 -14.43
C ARG A 127 8.62 9.56 -14.90
N PRO A 128 9.56 10.21 -14.20
CA PRO A 128 10.16 11.45 -14.65
C PRO A 128 10.94 11.25 -15.97
N HIS A 129 10.97 12.27 -16.83
CA HIS A 129 11.75 12.27 -18.08
C HIS A 129 13.25 12.53 -17.80
N LEU A 130 13.87 11.64 -17.03
CA LEU A 130 15.29 11.71 -16.71
C LEU A 130 16.01 10.47 -17.25
N ASP A 131 17.27 10.66 -17.69
CA ASP A 131 18.06 9.59 -18.29
C ASP A 131 18.28 8.39 -17.37
N VAL A 132 18.35 8.63 -16.06
CA VAL A 132 18.49 7.58 -15.04
C VAL A 132 17.29 6.60 -15.01
N TYR A 133 16.13 7.01 -15.51
CA TYR A 133 14.93 6.18 -15.57
C TYR A 133 14.64 5.63 -16.97
N ARG A 134 15.65 5.54 -17.84
CA ARG A 134 15.51 4.85 -19.13
C ARG A 134 15.19 3.38 -18.91
N GLU A 135 14.56 2.78 -19.91
CA GLU A 135 14.31 1.33 -19.96
C GLU A 135 13.43 0.77 -18.81
N GLY A 136 12.51 1.58 -18.29
CA GLY A 136 11.54 1.09 -17.31
C GLY A 136 12.08 0.88 -15.89
N MET A 137 13.13 1.58 -15.51
CA MET A 137 13.77 1.46 -14.20
C MET A 137 13.10 2.26 -13.06
N TYR A 138 11.93 2.84 -13.31
CA TYR A 138 11.21 3.61 -12.26
C TYR A 138 10.33 2.71 -11.42
N SER A 139 10.72 2.48 -10.18
CA SER A 139 10.01 1.63 -9.21
C SER A 139 9.98 2.32 -7.84
N PRO A 140 9.08 3.28 -7.61
CA PRO A 140 8.97 3.95 -6.33
C PRO A 140 8.47 2.97 -5.26
N THR A 141 9.09 2.98 -4.09
CA THR A 141 8.74 2.10 -2.97
C THR A 141 8.17 2.86 -1.79
N TRP A 142 8.40 4.16 -1.73
CA TRP A 142 7.89 5.03 -0.69
C TRP A 142 7.69 6.45 -1.19
N VAL A 143 6.79 7.19 -0.56
CA VAL A 143 6.59 8.61 -0.78
C VAL A 143 6.55 9.32 0.57
N ALA A 144 7.35 10.37 0.70
CA ALA A 144 7.29 11.28 1.83
C ALA A 144 6.73 12.63 1.36
N ILE A 145 5.85 13.21 2.14
CA ILE A 145 5.19 14.46 1.84
C ILE A 145 5.70 15.52 2.81
N ASN A 146 6.12 16.65 2.26
CA ASN A 146 6.47 17.83 3.05
C ASN A 146 5.22 18.70 3.23
N GLU A 147 4.69 18.74 4.43
CA GLU A 147 3.48 19.50 4.77
C GLU A 147 3.68 21.04 4.69
N GLU A 148 4.94 21.52 4.69
CA GLU A 148 5.24 22.95 4.54
C GLU A 148 5.06 23.49 3.12
N SER A 149 4.77 22.61 2.15
CA SER A 149 4.72 22.95 0.73
C SER A 149 3.30 23.01 0.15
N TYR A 150 2.29 23.06 0.99
CA TYR A 150 0.87 23.19 0.58
C TYR A 150 0.39 24.62 0.57
#